data_2a9393f5670dbbfa144c40103d86d00e
#
_entry.id   2a9393f5670dbbfa144c40103d86d00e
#
_cell.length_a   1.000
_cell.length_b   1.000
_cell.length_c   1.000
_cell.angle_alpha   90.00
_cell.angle_beta   90.00
_cell.angle_gamma   90.00
#
_symmetry.space_group_name_H-M   'P 1'
#
loop_
_entity.id
_entity.type
_entity.pdbx_description
1 polymer ?
#
loop_
_entity_poly.entity_id
_entity_poly.type
_entity_poly.pdbx_seq_one_letter_code
_entity_poly.pdbx_strand_id
1 'polypeptide(L)'
;GFTAAIGGLNTALCVPRAGLRARLWWGSLAVLGGAAALALAGAAGTSDARLVLPSLAWGAAWAFFRAAGPSGALLGFATSAVFVILAGLPATAPVGERLAWFALGAVPGLALMVLARRGPERSIQVGLAALRTVRSALLHDTSLRAHALRLAVAVGAGSLLYRLIDLPHGYWVPLTTLAILQPSEHGTLLRSIQRAAGTLIAGGLIVGITLATDHRWPLLACAAATAFLLYALDERGYFW
;
A
#
# COMPACT_ATOMS: atom_id res chain seq x y z
N GLY A 1 -7.61 -17.27 -1.94
CA GLY A 1 -6.51 -17.07 -1.00
C GLY A 1 -5.79 -15.74 -1.07
N PHE A 2 -5.08 -15.44 -2.17
CA PHE A 2 -4.20 -14.26 -2.26
C PHE A 2 -4.92 -12.93 -2.07
N THR A 3 -6.07 -12.73 -2.70
CA THR A 3 -6.87 -11.50 -2.58
C THR A 3 -7.38 -11.28 -1.15
N ALA A 4 -7.70 -12.34 -0.42
CA ALA A 4 -8.08 -12.25 1.00
C ALA A 4 -6.87 -11.83 1.86
N ALA A 5 -5.69 -12.38 1.60
CA ALA A 5 -4.47 -11.97 2.30
C ALA A 5 -4.15 -10.48 2.09
N ILE A 6 -4.31 -9.97 0.85
CA ILE A 6 -4.16 -8.54 0.54
C ILE A 6 -5.20 -7.71 1.32
N GLY A 7 -6.46 -8.14 1.37
CA GLY A 7 -7.50 -7.45 2.14
C GLY A 7 -7.16 -7.33 3.63
N GLY A 8 -6.75 -8.44 4.24
CA GLY A 8 -6.31 -8.47 5.64
C GLY A 8 -5.08 -7.59 5.91
N LEU A 9 -4.07 -7.66 5.04
CA LEU A 9 -2.86 -6.84 5.15
C LEU A 9 -3.16 -5.35 5.00
N ASN A 10 -4.00 -4.96 4.04
CA ASN A 10 -4.39 -3.58 3.82
C ASN A 10 -5.03 -2.97 5.08
N THR A 11 -5.95 -3.69 5.73
CA THR A 11 -6.56 -3.23 6.97
C THR A 11 -5.58 -3.23 8.14
N ALA A 12 -4.74 -4.25 8.25
CA ALA A 12 -3.73 -4.33 9.29
C ALA A 12 -2.75 -3.15 9.27
N LEU A 13 -2.36 -2.68 8.09
CA LEU A 13 -1.48 -1.52 7.94
C LEU A 13 -2.17 -0.21 8.32
N CYS A 14 -3.45 -0.03 7.97
CA CYS A 14 -4.13 1.25 8.06
C CYS A 14 -4.80 1.55 9.41
N VAL A 15 -5.05 0.54 10.24
CA VAL A 15 -5.68 0.74 11.55
C VAL A 15 -4.68 1.30 12.55
N PRO A 16 -4.84 2.54 13.05
CA PRO A 16 -3.90 3.15 13.98
C PRO A 16 -4.02 2.59 15.40
N ARG A 17 -2.96 2.71 16.20
CA ARG A 17 -3.01 2.51 17.67
C ARG A 17 -3.63 3.75 18.32
N ALA A 18 -4.95 3.80 18.40
CA ALA A 18 -5.71 4.97 18.85
C ALA A 18 -7.05 4.56 19.49
N GLY A 19 -7.86 5.53 19.85
CA GLY A 19 -9.23 5.32 20.31
C GLY A 19 -10.10 4.59 19.27
N LEU A 20 -11.18 3.97 19.72
CA LEU A 20 -12.06 3.13 18.89
C LEU A 20 -12.56 3.86 17.63
N ARG A 21 -12.95 5.12 17.77
CA ARG A 21 -13.47 5.93 16.66
C ARG A 21 -12.45 6.09 15.52
N ALA A 22 -11.18 6.34 15.87
CA ALA A 22 -10.13 6.48 14.88
C ALA A 22 -9.81 5.15 14.19
N ARG A 23 -9.78 4.04 14.95
CA ARG A 23 -9.57 2.70 14.41
C ARG A 23 -10.65 2.30 13.40
N LEU A 24 -11.91 2.52 13.77
CA LEU A 24 -13.04 2.25 12.87
C LEU A 24 -13.00 3.14 11.63
N TRP A 25 -12.75 4.43 11.78
CA TRP A 25 -12.70 5.37 10.66
C TRP A 25 -11.62 4.98 9.63
N TRP A 26 -10.36 4.89 10.07
CA TRP A 26 -9.24 4.59 9.17
C TRP A 26 -9.31 3.17 8.62
N GLY A 27 -9.75 2.21 9.44
CA GLY A 27 -9.94 0.84 9.00
C GLY A 27 -11.07 0.69 7.96
N SER A 28 -12.20 1.36 8.15
CA SER A 28 -13.29 1.36 7.16
C SER A 28 -12.85 2.00 5.84
N LEU A 29 -12.09 3.10 5.90
CA LEU A 29 -11.51 3.70 4.70
C LEU A 29 -10.54 2.76 3.98
N ALA A 30 -9.77 1.96 4.73
CA ALA A 30 -8.89 0.96 4.15
C ALA A 30 -9.68 -0.15 3.43
N VAL A 31 -10.76 -0.64 4.03
CA VAL A 31 -11.64 -1.63 3.38
C VAL A 31 -12.25 -1.07 2.11
N LEU A 32 -12.87 0.11 2.19
CA LEU A 32 -13.55 0.76 1.05
C LEU A 32 -12.55 1.16 -0.04
N GLY A 33 -11.44 1.78 0.35
CA GLY A 33 -10.39 2.20 -0.58
C GLY A 33 -9.72 1.02 -1.28
N GLY A 34 -9.45 -0.06 -0.54
CA GLY A 34 -8.92 -1.29 -1.11
C GLY A 34 -9.89 -2.00 -2.05
N ALA A 35 -11.19 -2.04 -1.70
CA ALA A 35 -12.24 -2.58 -2.59
C ALA A 35 -12.38 -1.75 -3.87
N ALA A 36 -12.36 -0.41 -3.75
CA ALA A 36 -12.37 0.48 -4.90
C ALA A 36 -11.12 0.30 -5.79
N ALA A 37 -9.94 0.15 -5.18
CA ALA A 37 -8.70 -0.16 -5.87
C ALA A 37 -8.79 -1.45 -6.68
N LEU A 38 -9.35 -2.51 -6.09
CA LEU A 38 -9.56 -3.79 -6.75
C LEU A 38 -10.56 -3.68 -7.91
N ALA A 39 -11.68 -2.96 -7.70
CA ALA A 39 -12.68 -2.74 -8.74
C ALA A 39 -12.08 -1.98 -9.94
N LEU A 40 -11.32 -0.92 -9.69
CA LEU A 40 -10.63 -0.15 -10.73
C LEU A 40 -9.56 -0.99 -11.44
N ALA A 41 -8.77 -1.78 -10.71
CA ALA A 41 -7.79 -2.68 -11.29
C ALA A 41 -8.46 -3.73 -12.20
N GLY A 42 -9.61 -4.25 -11.79
CA GLY A 42 -10.40 -5.17 -12.61
C GLY A 42 -10.99 -4.51 -13.87
N ALA A 43 -11.46 -3.26 -13.75
CA ALA A 43 -12.00 -2.50 -14.87
C ALA A 43 -10.92 -2.05 -15.88
N ALA A 44 -9.68 -1.83 -15.41
CA ALA A 44 -8.55 -1.50 -16.28
C ALA A 44 -8.23 -2.64 -17.27
N GLY A 45 -8.40 -3.89 -16.84
CA GLY A 45 -8.20 -5.07 -17.68
C GLY A 45 -6.79 -5.09 -18.30
N THR A 46 -6.71 -5.44 -19.60
CA THR A 46 -5.45 -5.56 -20.35
C THR A 46 -5.10 -4.30 -21.15
N SER A 47 -5.98 -3.28 -21.19
CA SER A 47 -5.75 -2.06 -21.98
C SER A 47 -4.81 -1.11 -21.26
N ASP A 48 -3.73 -0.69 -21.94
CA ASP A 48 -2.71 0.19 -21.38
C ASP A 48 -3.27 1.57 -20.99
N ALA A 49 -4.11 2.17 -21.84
CA ALA A 49 -4.76 3.44 -21.54
C ALA A 49 -5.69 3.35 -20.33
N ARG A 50 -6.43 2.24 -20.20
CA ARG A 50 -7.31 1.98 -19.05
C ARG A 50 -6.54 1.69 -17.77
N LEU A 51 -5.28 1.30 -17.85
CA LEU A 51 -4.40 1.13 -16.69
C LEU A 51 -3.74 2.46 -16.30
N VAL A 52 -3.18 3.19 -17.26
CA VAL A 52 -2.37 4.39 -16.99
C VAL A 52 -3.21 5.51 -16.40
N LEU A 53 -4.37 5.82 -16.97
CA LEU A 53 -5.23 6.90 -16.47
C LEU A 53 -5.70 6.69 -15.02
N PRO A 54 -6.24 5.51 -14.63
CA PRO A 54 -6.52 5.25 -13.22
C PRO A 54 -5.28 5.27 -12.33
N SER A 55 -4.11 4.83 -12.81
CA SER A 55 -2.86 4.88 -12.04
C SER A 55 -2.45 6.31 -11.71
N LEU A 56 -2.54 7.21 -12.68
CA LEU A 56 -2.29 8.65 -12.52
C LEU A 56 -3.27 9.25 -11.48
N ALA A 57 -4.55 9.06 -11.71
CA ALA A 57 -5.61 9.63 -10.85
C ALA A 57 -5.56 9.06 -9.42
N TRP A 58 -5.36 7.76 -9.29
CA TRP A 58 -5.30 7.06 -8.01
C TRP A 58 -4.09 7.49 -7.19
N GLY A 59 -2.90 7.53 -7.83
CA GLY A 59 -1.67 7.99 -7.18
C GLY A 59 -1.79 9.43 -6.70
N ALA A 60 -2.34 10.34 -7.53
CA ALA A 60 -2.57 11.72 -7.16
C ALA A 60 -3.58 11.86 -6.00
N ALA A 61 -4.73 11.20 -6.09
CA ALA A 61 -5.78 11.30 -5.08
C ALA A 61 -5.29 10.88 -3.70
N TRP A 62 -4.59 9.74 -3.62
CA TRP A 62 -4.13 9.21 -2.35
C TRP A 62 -2.91 9.93 -1.78
N ALA A 63 -2.10 10.60 -2.62
CA ALA A 63 -1.01 11.46 -2.13
C ALA A 63 -1.52 12.57 -1.20
N PHE A 64 -2.73 13.11 -1.45
CA PHE A 64 -3.33 14.14 -0.62
C PHE A 64 -3.77 13.65 0.75
N PHE A 65 -4.05 12.36 0.94
CA PHE A 65 -4.37 11.81 2.26
C PHE A 65 -3.22 11.92 3.26
N ARG A 66 -1.99 12.11 2.79
CA ARG A 66 -0.83 12.43 3.64
C ARG A 66 -1.06 13.70 4.48
N ALA A 67 -1.85 14.66 4.01
CA ALA A 67 -2.22 15.85 4.78
C ALA A 67 -2.97 15.51 6.08
N ALA A 68 -3.66 14.39 6.14
CA ALA A 68 -4.33 13.91 7.35
C ALA A 68 -3.39 13.19 8.34
N GLY A 69 -2.07 13.31 8.15
CA GLY A 69 -1.05 12.75 9.03
C GLY A 69 -0.64 11.32 8.67
N PRO A 70 0.09 10.64 9.58
CA PRO A 70 0.66 9.30 9.32
C PRO A 70 -0.38 8.25 8.89
N SER A 71 -1.55 8.24 9.53
CA SER A 71 -2.63 7.30 9.18
C SER A 71 -3.14 7.53 7.75
N GLY A 72 -3.24 8.79 7.32
CA GLY A 72 -3.60 9.13 5.94
C GLY A 72 -2.53 8.75 4.94
N ALA A 73 -1.26 8.96 5.28
CA ALA A 73 -0.13 8.55 4.44
C ALA A 73 -0.09 7.03 4.23
N LEU A 74 -0.33 6.26 5.29
CA LEU A 74 -0.41 4.80 5.23
C LEU A 74 -1.59 4.31 4.40
N LEU A 75 -2.77 4.91 4.61
CA LEU A 75 -3.96 4.61 3.82
C LEU A 75 -3.69 4.84 2.33
N GLY A 76 -3.10 5.99 1.99
CA GLY A 76 -2.76 6.33 0.61
C GLY A 76 -1.79 5.33 -0.01
N PHE A 77 -0.74 4.96 0.71
CA PHE A 77 0.22 3.95 0.26
C PHE A 77 -0.43 2.57 0.11
N ALA A 78 -1.13 2.08 1.13
CA ALA A 78 -1.67 0.72 1.15
C ALA A 78 -2.74 0.51 0.05
N THR A 79 -3.66 1.46 -0.12
CA THR A 79 -4.67 1.38 -1.18
C THR A 79 -4.08 1.49 -2.58
N SER A 80 -3.04 2.31 -2.76
CA SER A 80 -2.32 2.40 -4.04
C SER A 80 -1.54 1.12 -4.33
N ALA A 81 -0.94 0.49 -3.32
CA ALA A 81 -0.28 -0.80 -3.46
C ALA A 81 -1.28 -1.90 -3.85
N VAL A 82 -2.47 -1.93 -3.25
CA VAL A 82 -3.55 -2.86 -3.65
C VAL A 82 -3.90 -2.68 -5.13
N PHE A 83 -4.10 -1.43 -5.58
CA PHE A 83 -4.40 -1.15 -6.98
C PHE A 83 -3.29 -1.65 -7.91
N VAL A 84 -2.05 -1.25 -7.66
CA VAL A 84 -0.90 -1.56 -8.52
C VAL A 84 -0.65 -3.08 -8.59
N ILE A 85 -0.69 -3.78 -7.46
CA ILE A 85 -0.49 -5.23 -7.40
C ILE A 85 -1.59 -5.94 -8.18
N LEU A 86 -2.86 -5.59 -7.93
CA LEU A 86 -3.98 -6.29 -8.55
C LEU A 86 -4.18 -5.94 -10.03
N ALA A 87 -3.73 -4.76 -10.47
CA ALA A 87 -3.70 -4.39 -11.88
C ALA A 87 -2.57 -5.08 -12.67
N GLY A 88 -1.47 -5.43 -11.97
CA GLY A 88 -0.33 -6.12 -12.58
C GLY A 88 -0.41 -7.64 -12.57
N LEU A 89 -1.36 -8.20 -11.83
CA LEU A 89 -1.56 -9.64 -11.78
C LEU A 89 -2.64 -10.11 -12.76
N PRO A 90 -2.48 -11.30 -13.35
CA PRO A 90 -3.53 -11.89 -14.19
C PRO A 90 -4.86 -12.02 -13.45
N ALA A 91 -5.94 -11.63 -14.09
CA ALA A 91 -7.28 -11.78 -13.54
C ALA A 91 -7.69 -13.27 -13.63
N THR A 92 -7.55 -14.00 -12.53
CA THR A 92 -7.90 -15.43 -12.45
C THR A 92 -9.38 -15.68 -12.12
N ALA A 93 -10.13 -14.63 -11.77
CA ALA A 93 -11.53 -14.71 -11.38
C ALA A 93 -12.27 -13.40 -11.71
N PRO A 94 -13.61 -13.44 -11.86
CA PRO A 94 -14.43 -12.24 -12.01
C PRO A 94 -14.23 -11.23 -10.88
N VAL A 95 -14.40 -9.94 -11.19
CA VAL A 95 -14.18 -8.85 -10.21
C VAL A 95 -15.04 -9.03 -8.95
N GLY A 96 -16.30 -9.47 -9.10
CA GLY A 96 -17.19 -9.71 -7.96
C GLY A 96 -16.67 -10.79 -7.01
N GLU A 97 -16.16 -11.89 -7.55
CA GLU A 97 -15.55 -12.95 -6.73
C GLU A 97 -14.28 -12.45 -6.02
N ARG A 98 -13.44 -11.70 -6.72
CA ARG A 98 -12.23 -11.09 -6.14
C ARG A 98 -12.59 -10.11 -5.02
N LEU A 99 -13.66 -9.32 -5.17
CA LEU A 99 -14.19 -8.43 -4.12
C LEU A 99 -14.67 -9.22 -2.91
N ALA A 100 -15.39 -10.34 -3.12
CA ALA A 100 -15.82 -11.22 -2.04
C ALA A 100 -14.63 -11.80 -1.27
N TRP A 101 -13.60 -12.29 -1.96
CA TRP A 101 -12.36 -12.74 -1.33
C TRP A 101 -11.63 -11.62 -0.60
N PHE A 102 -11.56 -10.42 -1.18
CA PHE A 102 -10.96 -9.26 -0.51
C PHE A 102 -11.71 -8.92 0.78
N ALA A 103 -13.03 -8.86 0.74
CA ALA A 103 -13.86 -8.59 1.91
C ALA A 103 -13.71 -9.66 3.00
N LEU A 104 -13.60 -10.94 2.59
CA LEU A 104 -13.37 -12.07 3.50
C LEU A 104 -12.05 -11.93 4.29
N GLY A 105 -11.05 -11.27 3.75
CA GLY A 105 -9.82 -10.95 4.47
C GLY A 105 -9.89 -9.62 5.21
N ALA A 106 -10.42 -8.58 4.55
CA ALA A 106 -10.41 -7.22 5.04
C ALA A 106 -11.33 -7.02 6.26
N VAL A 107 -12.53 -7.62 6.26
CA VAL A 107 -13.50 -7.43 7.36
C VAL A 107 -13.05 -8.11 8.65
N PRO A 108 -12.65 -9.39 8.67
CA PRO A 108 -12.07 -10.00 9.86
C PRO A 108 -10.77 -9.33 10.30
N GLY A 109 -9.92 -8.92 9.32
CA GLY A 109 -8.71 -8.15 9.59
C GLY A 109 -9.00 -6.84 10.32
N LEU A 110 -10.02 -6.10 9.87
CA LEU A 110 -10.50 -4.90 10.55
C LEU A 110 -10.96 -5.20 11.96
N ALA A 111 -11.81 -6.22 12.15
CA ALA A 111 -12.32 -6.60 13.46
C ALA A 111 -11.19 -6.95 14.44
N LEU A 112 -10.24 -7.78 14.00
CA LEU A 112 -9.05 -8.13 14.78
C LEU A 112 -8.23 -6.90 15.16
N MET A 113 -7.92 -6.01 14.19
CA MET A 113 -7.12 -4.82 14.46
C MET A 113 -7.84 -3.82 15.36
N VAL A 114 -9.16 -3.67 15.21
CA VAL A 114 -9.97 -2.84 16.11
C VAL A 114 -9.96 -3.37 17.54
N LEU A 115 -9.93 -4.67 17.73
CA LEU A 115 -9.86 -5.29 19.05
C LEU A 115 -8.44 -5.26 19.65
N ALA A 116 -7.42 -5.58 18.82
CA ALA A 116 -6.05 -5.74 19.27
C ALA A 116 -5.31 -4.41 19.47
N ARG A 117 -5.49 -3.43 18.58
CA ARG A 117 -4.73 -2.16 18.57
C ARG A 117 -5.34 -1.11 19.49
N ARG A 118 -5.46 -1.43 20.78
CA ARG A 118 -5.84 -0.44 21.79
C ARG A 118 -4.67 0.53 22.01
N GLY A 119 -4.97 1.82 22.15
CA GLY A 119 -3.98 2.85 22.40
C GLY A 119 -4.61 4.09 23.04
N PRO A 120 -3.78 5.01 23.58
CA PRO A 120 -4.28 6.25 24.13
C PRO A 120 -5.05 7.02 23.05
N GLU A 121 -6.05 7.80 23.48
CA GLU A 121 -6.76 8.73 22.61
C GLU A 121 -5.79 9.84 22.17
N ARG A 122 -4.98 9.55 21.19
CA ARG A 122 -4.25 10.60 20.49
C ARG A 122 -5.25 11.35 19.60
N SER A 123 -5.06 12.65 19.45
CA SER A 123 -5.88 13.48 18.56
C SER A 123 -5.60 13.16 17.08
N ILE A 124 -5.96 11.95 16.66
CA ILE A 124 -5.92 11.54 15.25
C ILE A 124 -7.14 12.14 14.57
N GLN A 125 -6.91 12.88 13.50
CA GLN A 125 -8.01 13.45 12.72
C GLN A 125 -8.89 12.34 12.14
N VAL A 126 -10.19 12.48 12.30
CA VAL A 126 -11.22 11.53 11.83
C VAL A 126 -12.40 12.27 11.21
N GLY A 127 -13.17 11.57 10.39
CA GLY A 127 -14.40 12.09 9.81
C GLY A 127 -14.17 13.35 8.97
N LEU A 128 -15.07 14.30 9.11
CA LEU A 128 -15.04 15.56 8.37
C LEU A 128 -13.79 16.41 8.61
N ALA A 129 -13.15 16.30 9.78
CA ALA A 129 -11.91 17.03 10.07
C ALA A 129 -10.77 16.55 9.16
N ALA A 130 -10.57 15.24 9.03
CA ALA A 130 -9.58 14.68 8.12
C ALA A 130 -9.86 15.07 6.66
N LEU A 131 -11.12 14.98 6.23
CA LEU A 131 -11.51 15.36 4.87
C LEU A 131 -11.32 16.86 4.59
N ARG A 132 -11.61 17.73 5.56
CA ARG A 132 -11.36 19.17 5.44
C ARG A 132 -9.87 19.47 5.29
N THR A 133 -9.02 18.79 6.05
CA THR A 133 -7.56 18.94 5.95
C THR A 133 -7.07 18.49 4.56
N VAL A 134 -7.53 17.36 4.06
CA VAL A 134 -7.19 16.89 2.70
C VAL A 134 -7.66 17.89 1.64
N ARG A 135 -8.90 18.40 1.75
CA ARG A 135 -9.41 19.42 0.83
C ARG A 135 -8.61 20.72 0.90
N SER A 136 -8.27 21.18 2.09
CA SER A 136 -7.44 22.38 2.26
C SER A 136 -6.07 22.23 1.63
N ALA A 137 -5.44 21.07 1.81
CA ALA A 137 -4.15 20.76 1.20
C ALA A 137 -4.24 20.72 -0.33
N LEU A 138 -5.31 20.14 -0.88
CA LEU A 138 -5.56 20.13 -2.33
C LEU A 138 -5.64 21.55 -2.90
N LEU A 139 -6.26 22.48 -2.18
CA LEU A 139 -6.49 23.83 -2.65
C LEU A 139 -5.29 24.77 -2.42
N HIS A 140 -4.57 24.63 -1.32
CA HIS A 140 -3.64 25.65 -0.83
C HIS A 140 -2.20 25.14 -0.66
N ASP A 141 -1.94 23.83 -0.54
CA ASP A 141 -0.59 23.29 -0.35
C ASP A 141 0.08 23.02 -1.70
N THR A 142 0.89 23.96 -2.16
CA THR A 142 1.64 23.86 -3.42
C THR A 142 2.66 22.74 -3.39
N SER A 143 3.31 22.50 -2.24
CA SER A 143 4.32 21.45 -2.07
C SER A 143 3.67 20.07 -2.21
N LEU A 144 2.54 19.86 -1.54
CA LEU A 144 1.82 18.59 -1.62
C LEU A 144 1.21 18.35 -3.01
N ARG A 145 0.73 19.42 -3.69
CA ARG A 145 0.27 19.30 -5.10
C ARG A 145 1.42 18.91 -6.03
N ALA A 146 2.59 19.52 -5.88
CA ALA A 146 3.76 19.16 -6.67
C ALA A 146 4.20 17.71 -6.40
N HIS A 147 4.14 17.27 -5.15
CA HIS A 147 4.41 15.86 -4.80
C HIS A 147 3.37 14.92 -5.41
N ALA A 148 2.08 15.24 -5.32
CA ALA A 148 1.00 14.44 -5.89
C ALA A 148 1.15 14.30 -7.41
N LEU A 149 1.51 15.38 -8.10
CA LEU A 149 1.78 15.35 -9.54
C LEU A 149 2.99 14.47 -9.88
N ARG A 150 4.11 14.65 -9.16
CA ARG A 150 5.30 13.79 -9.35
C ARG A 150 4.97 12.32 -9.12
N LEU A 151 4.23 12.02 -8.06
CA LEU A 151 3.83 10.64 -7.74
C LEU A 151 2.91 10.08 -8.82
N ALA A 152 1.91 10.83 -9.26
CA ALA A 152 1.00 10.43 -10.32
C ALA A 152 1.78 10.09 -11.60
N VAL A 153 2.60 11.03 -12.08
CA VAL A 153 3.40 10.84 -13.31
C VAL A 153 4.34 9.65 -13.17
N ALA A 154 5.05 9.51 -12.06
CA ALA A 154 6.00 8.43 -11.86
C ALA A 154 5.33 7.05 -11.78
N VAL A 155 4.18 6.95 -11.08
CA VAL A 155 3.39 5.70 -11.02
C VAL A 155 2.77 5.38 -12.37
N GLY A 156 2.19 6.36 -13.06
CA GLY A 156 1.63 6.19 -14.40
C GLY A 156 2.68 5.78 -15.43
N ALA A 157 3.83 6.47 -15.45
CA ALA A 157 4.95 6.13 -16.32
C ALA A 157 5.52 4.73 -16.02
N GLY A 158 5.68 4.39 -14.75
CA GLY A 158 6.10 3.05 -14.33
C GLY A 158 5.11 1.97 -14.75
N SER A 159 3.80 2.27 -14.66
CA SER A 159 2.74 1.36 -15.10
C SER A 159 2.72 1.16 -16.62
N LEU A 160 2.97 2.22 -17.37
CA LEU A 160 3.10 2.14 -18.84
C LEU A 160 4.37 1.39 -19.24
N LEU A 161 5.50 1.74 -18.62
CA LEU A 161 6.80 1.18 -18.98
C LEU A 161 6.82 -0.35 -18.87
N TYR A 162 6.38 -0.91 -17.73
CA TYR A 162 6.42 -2.35 -17.56
C TYR A 162 5.51 -3.11 -18.53
N ARG A 163 4.43 -2.47 -19.00
CA ARG A 163 3.56 -3.01 -20.04
C ARG A 163 4.22 -3.00 -21.41
N LEU A 164 4.85 -1.89 -21.77
CA LEU A 164 5.50 -1.73 -23.08
C LEU A 164 6.67 -2.70 -23.30
N ILE A 165 7.40 -3.03 -22.23
CA ILE A 165 8.54 -3.96 -22.31
C ILE A 165 8.18 -5.39 -21.89
N ASP A 166 6.90 -5.65 -21.64
CA ASP A 166 6.37 -6.96 -21.18
C ASP A 166 7.17 -7.57 -20.01
N LEU A 167 7.47 -6.74 -19.01
CA LEU A 167 8.33 -7.13 -17.89
C LEU A 167 7.58 -8.10 -16.97
N PRO A 168 8.08 -9.33 -16.77
CA PRO A 168 7.50 -10.27 -15.82
C PRO A 168 7.44 -9.65 -14.42
N HIS A 169 6.25 -9.72 -13.78
CA HIS A 169 6.02 -9.10 -12.48
C HIS A 169 6.29 -7.58 -12.44
N GLY A 170 6.18 -6.88 -13.58
CA GLY A 170 6.54 -5.47 -13.74
C GLY A 170 5.77 -4.49 -12.84
N TYR A 171 4.68 -4.92 -12.20
CA TYR A 171 3.95 -4.14 -11.18
C TYR A 171 4.84 -3.73 -9.99
N TRP A 172 6.00 -4.38 -9.80
CA TRP A 172 6.99 -3.95 -8.81
C TRP A 172 7.56 -2.56 -9.11
N VAL A 173 7.61 -2.13 -10.39
CA VAL A 173 8.11 -0.80 -10.78
C VAL A 173 7.26 0.31 -10.16
N PRO A 174 5.94 0.44 -10.46
CA PRO A 174 5.11 1.46 -9.85
C PRO A 174 4.95 1.26 -8.34
N LEU A 175 4.96 0.03 -7.81
CA LEU A 175 4.92 -0.23 -6.38
C LEU A 175 6.17 0.30 -5.67
N THR A 176 7.34 0.11 -6.26
CA THR A 176 8.60 0.65 -5.72
C THR A 176 8.60 2.17 -5.75
N THR A 177 8.07 2.76 -6.82
CA THR A 177 7.90 4.20 -6.95
C THR A 177 7.04 4.77 -5.82
N LEU A 178 5.90 4.14 -5.53
CA LEU A 178 5.03 4.51 -4.39
C LEU A 178 5.76 4.45 -3.05
N ALA A 179 6.60 3.45 -2.85
CA ALA A 179 7.32 3.26 -1.59
C ALA A 179 8.47 4.24 -1.39
N ILE A 180 9.15 4.63 -2.47
CA ILE A 180 10.36 5.45 -2.43
C ILE A 180 10.02 6.95 -2.47
N LEU A 181 9.11 7.38 -3.32
CA LEU A 181 8.89 8.80 -3.60
C LEU A 181 8.29 9.51 -2.41
N GLN A 182 9.05 10.46 -1.86
CA GLN A 182 8.68 11.29 -0.73
C GLN A 182 8.48 12.75 -1.18
N PRO A 183 7.79 13.58 -0.37
CA PRO A 183 7.68 15.02 -0.66
C PRO A 183 9.03 15.72 -0.75
N SER A 184 10.01 15.32 0.06
CA SER A 184 11.37 15.86 0.06
C SER A 184 12.34 14.99 -0.76
N GLU A 185 13.30 15.62 -1.43
CA GLU A 185 14.34 14.92 -2.20
C GLU A 185 15.24 14.08 -1.30
N HIS A 186 15.65 14.63 -0.15
CA HIS A 186 16.45 13.90 0.83
C HIS A 186 15.73 12.64 1.34
N GLY A 187 14.43 12.75 1.66
CA GLY A 187 13.63 11.60 2.07
C GLY A 187 13.50 10.56 0.96
N THR A 188 13.39 10.98 -0.30
CA THR A 188 13.35 10.09 -1.46
C THR A 188 14.68 9.35 -1.62
N LEU A 189 15.81 10.05 -1.54
CA LEU A 189 17.13 9.44 -1.66
C LEU A 189 17.39 8.41 -0.55
N LEU A 190 17.11 8.78 0.70
CA LEU A 190 17.29 7.90 1.85
C LEU A 190 16.45 6.62 1.69
N ARG A 191 15.17 6.75 1.32
CA ARG A 191 14.31 5.59 1.09
C ARG A 191 14.74 4.76 -0.10
N SER A 192 15.29 5.36 -1.15
CA SER A 192 15.86 4.64 -2.29
C SER A 192 17.01 3.74 -1.86
N ILE A 193 17.95 4.28 -1.07
CA ILE A 193 19.11 3.53 -0.56
C ILE A 193 18.64 2.40 0.37
N GLN A 194 17.75 2.70 1.31
CA GLN A 194 17.22 1.69 2.24
C GLN A 194 16.52 0.55 1.50
N ARG A 195 15.72 0.88 0.49
CA ARG A 195 15.01 -0.13 -0.29
C ARG A 195 15.94 -0.95 -1.17
N ALA A 196 16.92 -0.32 -1.82
CA ALA A 196 17.93 -1.04 -2.61
C ALA A 196 18.73 -2.01 -1.73
N ALA A 197 19.23 -1.54 -0.59
CA ALA A 197 19.94 -2.35 0.36
C ALA A 197 19.08 -3.51 0.89
N GLY A 198 17.84 -3.23 1.32
CA GLY A 198 16.92 -4.27 1.79
C GLY A 198 16.59 -5.31 0.73
N THR A 199 16.41 -4.88 -0.54
CA THR A 199 16.14 -5.80 -1.65
C THR A 199 17.36 -6.69 -1.95
N LEU A 200 18.57 -6.13 -1.95
CA LEU A 200 19.81 -6.89 -2.16
C LEU A 200 20.04 -7.91 -1.05
N ILE A 201 19.86 -7.50 0.21
CA ILE A 201 20.02 -8.40 1.37
C ILE A 201 18.97 -9.52 1.31
N ALA A 202 17.71 -9.20 1.14
CA ALA A 202 16.63 -10.19 1.07
C ALA A 202 16.77 -11.12 -0.13
N GLY A 203 17.10 -10.56 -1.31
CA GLY A 203 17.35 -11.35 -2.52
C GLY A 203 18.53 -12.31 -2.35
N GLY A 204 19.65 -11.82 -1.81
CA GLY A 204 20.82 -12.65 -1.51
C GLY A 204 20.51 -13.77 -0.52
N LEU A 205 19.72 -13.47 0.53
CA LEU A 205 19.29 -14.47 1.50
C LEU A 205 18.41 -15.56 0.85
N ILE A 206 17.44 -15.16 0.04
CA ILE A 206 16.55 -16.09 -0.67
C ILE A 206 17.35 -16.97 -1.62
N VAL A 207 18.24 -16.38 -2.42
CA VAL A 207 19.13 -17.15 -3.33
C VAL A 207 20.01 -18.12 -2.52
N GLY A 208 20.62 -17.67 -1.43
CA GLY A 208 21.43 -18.53 -0.56
C GLY A 208 20.64 -19.72 -0.01
N ILE A 209 19.41 -19.51 0.45
CA ILE A 209 18.55 -20.59 0.96
C ILE A 209 18.16 -21.55 -0.17
N THR A 210 17.78 -21.04 -1.34
CA THR A 210 17.36 -21.89 -2.47
C THR A 210 18.50 -22.70 -3.07
N LEU A 211 19.74 -22.22 -2.97
CA LEU A 211 20.92 -22.97 -3.35
C LEU A 211 21.30 -24.03 -2.30
N ALA A 212 20.97 -23.79 -1.03
CA ALA A 212 21.31 -24.70 0.07
C ALA A 212 20.29 -25.83 0.28
N THR A 213 19.06 -25.68 -0.20
CA THR A 213 17.98 -26.65 0.03
C THR A 213 16.83 -26.52 -0.98
N ASP A 214 16.30 -27.65 -1.42
CA ASP A 214 15.12 -27.75 -2.26
C ASP A 214 13.80 -27.68 -1.46
N HIS A 215 13.91 -27.63 -0.12
CA HIS A 215 12.74 -27.58 0.74
C HIS A 215 12.20 -26.16 0.91
N ARG A 216 10.88 -26.03 0.83
CA ARG A 216 10.14 -24.74 1.01
C ARG A 216 10.09 -24.26 2.47
N TRP A 217 10.33 -25.14 3.46
CA TRP A 217 10.19 -24.82 4.87
C TRP A 217 11.14 -23.72 5.37
N PRO A 218 12.43 -23.68 4.97
CA PRO A 218 13.32 -22.59 5.35
C PRO A 218 12.86 -21.23 4.84
N LEU A 219 12.29 -21.15 3.62
CA LEU A 219 11.75 -19.92 3.07
C LEU A 219 10.52 -19.45 3.87
N LEU A 220 9.64 -20.38 4.25
CA LEU A 220 8.48 -20.05 5.09
C LEU A 220 8.92 -19.60 6.49
N ALA A 221 9.92 -20.23 7.08
CA ALA A 221 10.49 -19.83 8.36
C ALA A 221 11.11 -18.42 8.29
N CYS A 222 11.85 -18.10 7.24
CA CYS A 222 12.41 -16.77 7.01
C CYS A 222 11.30 -15.72 6.82
N ALA A 223 10.25 -16.04 6.07
CA ALA A 223 9.12 -15.14 5.89
C ALA A 223 8.39 -14.88 7.22
N ALA A 224 8.15 -15.92 8.01
CA ALA A 224 7.54 -15.80 9.34
C ALA A 224 8.42 -15.00 10.31
N ALA A 225 9.73 -15.26 10.34
CA ALA A 225 10.68 -14.52 11.17
C ALA A 225 10.74 -13.04 10.77
N THR A 226 10.76 -12.74 9.47
CA THR A 226 10.73 -11.36 8.96
C THR A 226 9.43 -10.64 9.35
N ALA A 227 8.28 -11.30 9.21
CA ALA A 227 6.99 -10.73 9.61
C ALA A 227 6.94 -10.46 11.13
N PHE A 228 7.47 -11.40 11.94
CA PHE A 228 7.56 -11.23 13.39
C PHE A 228 8.49 -10.09 13.78
N LEU A 229 9.67 -9.97 13.17
CA LEU A 229 10.60 -8.87 13.41
C LEU A 229 10.02 -7.53 13.04
N LEU A 230 9.36 -7.42 11.88
CA LEU A 230 8.67 -6.21 11.46
C LEU A 230 7.61 -5.79 12.49
N TYR A 231 6.82 -6.73 12.98
CA TYR A 231 5.83 -6.46 14.01
C TYR A 231 6.47 -6.02 15.34
N ALA A 232 7.50 -6.72 15.79
CA ALA A 232 8.20 -6.42 17.02
C ALA A 232 8.93 -5.06 16.99
N LEU A 233 9.48 -4.68 15.83
CA LEU A 233 10.16 -3.39 15.64
C LEU A 233 9.16 -2.24 15.46
N ASP A 234 8.00 -2.47 14.85
CA ASP A 234 6.92 -1.48 14.74
C ASP A 234 6.43 -1.03 16.13
N GLU A 235 6.41 -1.94 17.11
CA GLU A 235 6.05 -1.59 18.49
C GLU A 235 7.00 -0.58 19.14
N ARG A 236 8.25 -0.53 18.70
CA ARG A 236 9.28 0.41 19.20
C ARG A 236 9.32 1.75 18.47
N GLY A 237 8.44 1.96 17.50
CA GLY A 237 8.35 3.23 16.76
C GLY A 237 9.52 3.52 15.81
N TYR A 238 10.31 2.50 15.44
CA TYR A 238 11.51 2.69 14.60
C TYR A 238 11.21 2.95 13.11
N PHE A 239 9.98 2.81 12.64
CA PHE A 239 9.65 2.88 11.20
C PHE A 239 8.88 4.14 10.77
N TRP A 240 8.64 5.12 11.66
CA TRP A 240 7.85 6.32 11.34
C TRP A 240 8.59 7.64 11.54
#